data_64fc9b458ddd07ddb8a885cb725c490b
#
_entry.id   64fc9b458ddd07ddb8a885cb725c490b
#
_cell.length_a   1.000
_cell.length_b   1.000
_cell.length_c   1.000
_cell.angle_alpha   90.00
_cell.angle_beta   90.00
_cell.angle_gamma   90.00
#
_symmetry.space_group_name_H-M   'P 1'
#
loop_
_entity.id
_entity.type
_entity.pdbx_description
1 polymer ?
#
loop_
_entity_poly.entity_id
_entity_poly.type
_entity_poly.pdbx_seq_one_letter_code
_entity_poly.pdbx_strand_id
1 'polypeptide(L)'
;MVIRVFDQQKNTYSSFALEELSYYMNRVFKTNIELVEEKEADIFVGLVNKEDRRDHVLISLDKGKGRIESNTIVGLLIGIYRMFHEFGVVYTRPGRGHDFVPELRFEDFLDKQLSIDETASYYHRGVCIEGADSFENILDFIDWLPKIGMNSFFIQFENPYSFLKRWYEHEFNPYLNKEQFSNELVQELSDRLDKELQKRGLIHHRVGHGWTGEVLGYSSKFGWESGLSISEEKKPYVAEINGKRELFNTAPILTSLDFSNPDVADKMVEIIKDYAKKRPDVNYLHVWLSDARNNICECENCRQELVSDQYIRILNQLDSALTSEGLDTKICFLLYHELLWAPQKEKLDNPERFTMMFAPITRTFEMSYADVDFDNSIPTPKPYLRNKIILPNSLEENLSYLFEWQKTFKGDSFVYDYPLGRAHYGDLGYMKISQTIYKDVSYLSNLHLNGYISCQELRAGFPHNFPNYVMGQMLWKKTRSYEELIEEYFSALYGSNWQSVVEYLEKLSSYSSCDYFNAIGSRQNDVLANHYYIAYNLADN
;
A
#
# COMPACT_ATOMS: atom_id res chain seq x y z
N MET A 1 -19.75 26.57 24.65
CA MET A 1 -18.37 27.08 24.83
C MET A 1 -17.68 26.98 23.48
N VAL A 2 -16.61 27.73 23.25
CA VAL A 2 -15.90 27.75 21.96
C VAL A 2 -14.40 27.72 22.29
N ILE A 3 -13.64 26.92 21.56
CA ILE A 3 -12.17 26.90 21.59
C ILE A 3 -11.65 27.77 20.44
N ARG A 4 -10.80 28.71 20.72
CA ARG A 4 -10.20 29.62 19.76
C ARG A 4 -8.93 28.99 19.19
N VAL A 5 -8.88 28.84 17.87
CA VAL A 5 -7.79 28.14 17.18
C VAL A 5 -7.10 29.10 16.22
N PHE A 6 -5.78 29.12 16.27
CA PHE A 6 -4.95 29.80 15.28
C PHE A 6 -4.37 28.79 14.28
N ASP A 7 -4.63 29.03 13.00
CA ASP A 7 -4.03 28.28 11.88
C ASP A 7 -2.80 29.02 11.37
N GLN A 8 -1.63 28.46 11.59
CA GLN A 8 -0.36 29.04 11.13
C GLN A 8 -0.23 29.01 9.60
N GLN A 9 -0.82 28.02 8.92
CA GLN A 9 -0.62 27.80 7.50
C GLN A 9 -1.59 28.57 6.60
N LYS A 10 -2.83 28.73 7.04
CA LYS A 10 -3.91 29.43 6.31
C LYS A 10 -4.06 28.97 4.85
N ASN A 11 -4.00 27.66 4.59
CA ASN A 11 -4.11 27.07 3.26
C ASN A 11 -5.14 25.94 3.21
N THR A 12 -5.42 25.40 2.01
CA THR A 12 -6.44 24.37 1.78
C THR A 12 -6.19 23.09 2.59
N TYR A 13 -4.92 22.74 2.81
CA TYR A 13 -4.57 21.51 3.54
C TYR A 13 -4.78 21.64 5.05
N SER A 14 -4.39 22.79 5.64
CA SER A 14 -4.70 23.05 7.04
C SER A 14 -6.20 23.22 7.28
N SER A 15 -6.95 23.76 6.31
CA SER A 15 -8.41 23.82 6.37
C SER A 15 -9.05 22.49 6.65
N PHE A 16 -8.64 21.42 5.95
CA PHE A 16 -9.21 20.09 6.18
C PHE A 16 -8.85 19.56 7.57
N ALA A 17 -7.61 19.74 8.01
CA ALA A 17 -7.20 19.36 9.37
C ALA A 17 -8.04 20.09 10.43
N LEU A 18 -8.37 21.37 10.22
CA LEU A 18 -9.24 22.15 11.12
C LEU A 18 -10.70 21.72 11.02
N GLU A 19 -11.19 21.33 9.86
CA GLU A 19 -12.54 20.74 9.72
C GLU A 19 -12.64 19.46 10.58
N GLU A 20 -11.63 18.59 10.55
CA GLU A 20 -11.59 17.39 11.39
C GLU A 20 -11.45 17.71 12.88
N LEU A 21 -10.61 18.68 13.24
CA LEU A 21 -10.53 19.19 14.62
C LEU A 21 -11.91 19.65 15.09
N SER A 22 -12.59 20.48 14.29
CA SER A 22 -13.94 20.99 14.60
C SER A 22 -14.96 19.86 14.75
N TYR A 23 -14.94 18.92 13.83
CA TYR A 23 -15.85 17.78 13.85
C TYR A 23 -15.71 16.96 15.14
N TYR A 24 -14.48 16.60 15.52
CA TYR A 24 -14.25 15.80 16.73
C TYR A 24 -14.43 16.61 18.01
N MET A 25 -14.08 17.91 18.06
CA MET A 25 -14.40 18.78 19.21
C MET A 25 -15.91 18.83 19.47
N ASN A 26 -16.69 18.93 18.41
CA ASN A 26 -18.15 18.90 18.55
C ASN A 26 -18.67 17.51 18.95
N ARG A 27 -18.15 16.45 18.33
CA ARG A 27 -18.62 15.09 18.56
C ARG A 27 -18.30 14.58 19.97
N VAL A 28 -17.06 14.86 20.44
CA VAL A 28 -16.54 14.38 21.73
C VAL A 28 -17.03 15.27 22.89
N PHE A 29 -16.86 16.60 22.77
CA PHE A 29 -17.04 17.54 23.87
C PHE A 29 -18.24 18.47 23.71
N LYS A 30 -19.04 18.32 22.65
CA LYS A 30 -20.18 19.20 22.31
C LYS A 30 -19.80 20.67 22.25
N THR A 31 -18.57 20.97 21.78
CA THR A 31 -18.06 22.32 21.66
C THR A 31 -17.62 22.61 20.22
N ASN A 32 -17.58 23.88 19.84
CA ASN A 32 -17.13 24.32 18.53
C ASN A 32 -15.75 24.96 18.60
N ILE A 33 -15.09 25.08 17.45
CA ILE A 33 -13.90 25.91 17.31
C ILE A 33 -14.23 27.23 16.62
N GLU A 34 -13.44 28.26 16.88
CA GLU A 34 -13.45 29.56 16.21
C GLU A 34 -12.04 29.89 15.76
N LEU A 35 -11.89 30.26 14.49
CA LEU A 35 -10.59 30.68 13.96
C LEU A 35 -10.32 32.14 14.35
N VAL A 36 -9.16 32.39 14.94
CA VAL A 36 -8.77 33.68 15.48
C VAL A 36 -7.33 34.05 15.08
N GLU A 37 -6.92 35.29 15.37
CA GLU A 37 -5.53 35.69 15.27
C GLU A 37 -4.68 35.10 16.42
N GLU A 38 -3.38 34.93 16.16
CA GLU A 38 -2.42 34.25 17.04
C GLU A 38 -2.54 34.64 18.53
N LYS A 39 -2.62 35.94 18.81
CA LYS A 39 -2.68 36.50 20.21
C LYS A 39 -3.96 36.12 20.98
N GLU A 40 -4.99 35.66 20.29
CA GLU A 40 -6.29 35.33 20.87
C GLU A 40 -6.51 33.82 21.00
N ALA A 41 -5.58 33.02 20.47
CA ALA A 41 -5.75 31.58 20.36
C ALA A 41 -5.58 30.86 21.71
N ASP A 42 -6.40 29.83 21.88
CA ASP A 42 -6.24 28.82 22.92
C ASP A 42 -5.40 27.64 22.39
N ILE A 43 -5.58 27.27 21.11
CA ILE A 43 -4.83 26.19 20.45
C ILE A 43 -4.16 26.72 19.19
N PHE A 44 -2.88 26.38 19.02
CA PHE A 44 -2.09 26.62 17.82
C PHE A 44 -2.05 25.34 16.98
N VAL A 45 -2.30 25.45 15.69
CA VAL A 45 -2.20 24.35 14.71
C VAL A 45 -1.25 24.78 13.60
N GLY A 46 -0.21 23.98 13.33
CA GLY A 46 0.78 24.40 12.36
C GLY A 46 1.83 23.37 11.97
N LEU A 47 2.72 23.79 11.05
CA LEU A 47 3.86 23.00 10.61
C LEU A 47 5.15 23.51 11.21
N VAL A 48 6.03 22.56 11.57
CA VAL A 48 7.39 22.82 12.06
C VAL A 48 8.41 22.18 11.11
N ASN A 49 9.56 22.82 10.97
CA ASN A 49 10.65 22.22 10.20
C ASN A 49 11.34 21.12 11.01
N LYS A 50 11.54 19.97 10.38
CA LYS A 50 12.33 18.86 10.91
C LYS A 50 13.09 18.18 9.74
N GLU A 51 14.32 17.78 9.97
CA GLU A 51 15.15 17.11 8.96
C GLU A 51 14.69 15.67 8.67
N ASP A 52 14.09 15.01 9.67
CA ASP A 52 13.54 13.65 9.51
C ASP A 52 12.35 13.67 8.55
N ARG A 53 12.40 12.82 7.53
CA ARG A 53 11.32 12.67 6.54
C ARG A 53 10.08 11.96 7.10
N ARG A 54 10.22 11.21 8.19
CA ARG A 54 9.10 10.53 8.85
C ARG A 54 8.17 11.55 9.49
N ASP A 55 6.88 11.25 9.45
CA ASP A 55 5.90 12.12 10.10
C ASP A 55 6.18 12.19 11.61
N HIS A 56 6.21 13.41 12.10
CA HIS A 56 6.46 13.72 13.49
C HIS A 56 5.34 14.62 14.01
N VAL A 57 4.83 14.32 15.20
CA VAL A 57 3.78 15.10 15.86
C VAL A 57 4.24 15.61 17.22
N LEU A 58 3.94 16.88 17.49
CA LEU A 58 4.11 17.55 18.78
C LEU A 58 2.73 18.01 19.25
N ILE A 59 2.29 17.49 20.39
CA ILE A 59 1.01 17.89 20.97
C ILE A 59 1.25 18.28 22.41
N SER A 60 0.87 19.51 22.77
CA SER A 60 0.80 19.94 24.16
C SER A 60 -0.59 20.47 24.45
N LEU A 61 -1.14 20.12 25.59
CA LEU A 61 -2.41 20.61 26.08
C LEU A 61 -2.36 20.76 27.59
N ASP A 62 -2.74 21.92 28.09
CA ASP A 62 -2.91 22.22 29.52
C ASP A 62 -4.04 23.21 29.69
N LYS A 63 -5.06 22.87 30.48
CA LYS A 63 -6.22 23.72 30.75
C LYS A 63 -6.90 24.27 29.48
N GLY A 64 -7.04 23.41 28.47
CA GLY A 64 -7.65 23.75 27.18
C GLY A 64 -6.80 24.64 26.27
N LYS A 65 -5.52 24.88 26.62
CA LYS A 65 -4.57 25.65 25.82
C LYS A 65 -3.41 24.76 25.37
N GLY A 66 -2.91 24.98 24.15
CA GLY A 66 -1.79 24.18 23.66
C GLY A 66 -1.48 24.32 22.19
N ARG A 67 -0.82 23.27 21.67
CA ARG A 67 -0.34 23.21 20.29
C ARG A 67 -0.56 21.82 19.72
N ILE A 68 -0.84 21.79 18.41
CA ILE A 68 -0.79 20.58 17.57
C ILE A 68 0.08 20.93 16.37
N GLU A 69 1.26 20.37 16.31
CA GLU A 69 2.26 20.69 15.29
C GLU A 69 2.81 19.41 14.66
N SER A 70 3.19 19.49 13.38
CA SER A 70 3.83 18.39 12.66
C SER A 70 4.80 18.93 11.60
N ASN A 71 5.69 18.08 11.09
CA ASN A 71 6.57 18.41 9.97
C ASN A 71 5.92 18.19 8.60
N THR A 72 4.76 17.53 8.54
CA THR A 72 4.02 17.22 7.31
C THR A 72 2.53 17.51 7.45
N ILE A 73 1.85 17.71 6.33
CA ILE A 73 0.39 17.93 6.33
C ILE A 73 -0.36 16.71 6.87
N VAL A 74 -0.03 15.50 6.38
CA VAL A 74 -0.66 14.27 6.88
C VAL A 74 -0.31 14.02 8.34
N GLY A 75 0.91 14.35 8.77
CA GLY A 75 1.31 14.27 10.16
C GLY A 75 0.51 15.22 11.06
N LEU A 76 0.16 16.41 10.57
CA LEU A 76 -0.72 17.33 11.29
C LEU A 76 -2.11 16.72 11.50
N LEU A 77 -2.67 16.11 10.47
CA LEU A 77 -3.95 15.39 10.54
C LEU A 77 -3.87 14.20 11.52
N ILE A 78 -2.80 13.40 11.43
CA ILE A 78 -2.54 12.30 12.38
C ILE A 78 -2.43 12.86 13.80
N GLY A 79 -1.77 13.99 14.01
CA GLY A 79 -1.64 14.66 15.32
C GLY A 79 -3.00 15.02 15.93
N ILE A 80 -3.93 15.52 15.12
CA ILE A 80 -5.30 15.80 15.57
C ILE A 80 -5.97 14.51 16.04
N TYR A 81 -5.91 13.44 15.25
CA TYR A 81 -6.49 12.15 15.64
C TYR A 81 -5.80 11.54 16.86
N ARG A 82 -4.47 11.67 16.97
CA ARG A 82 -3.72 11.25 18.16
C ARG A 82 -4.15 12.00 19.43
N MET A 83 -4.43 13.30 19.32
CA MET A 83 -4.99 14.05 20.45
C MET A 83 -6.32 13.44 20.92
N PHE A 84 -7.26 13.20 20.00
CA PHE A 84 -8.55 12.59 20.37
C PHE A 84 -8.42 11.15 20.87
N HIS A 85 -7.46 10.40 20.37
CA HIS A 85 -7.15 9.07 20.87
C HIS A 85 -6.77 9.09 22.37
N GLU A 86 -6.04 10.11 22.84
CA GLU A 86 -5.72 10.30 24.25
C GLU A 86 -6.95 10.61 25.13
N PHE A 87 -8.05 10.98 24.50
CA PHE A 87 -9.37 11.11 25.14
C PHE A 87 -10.23 9.83 25.00
N GLY A 88 -9.66 8.75 24.49
CA GLY A 88 -10.32 7.44 24.35
C GLY A 88 -11.15 7.25 23.07
N VAL A 89 -10.98 8.12 22.07
CA VAL A 89 -11.56 7.87 20.74
C VAL A 89 -10.78 6.75 20.05
N VAL A 90 -11.47 5.72 19.56
CA VAL A 90 -10.85 4.60 18.83
C VAL A 90 -11.45 4.49 17.44
N TYR A 91 -10.60 4.50 16.42
CA TYR A 91 -10.98 4.49 15.01
C TYR A 91 -11.05 3.06 14.49
N THR A 92 -12.14 2.36 14.74
CA THR A 92 -12.23 0.90 14.61
C THR A 92 -12.41 0.39 13.19
N ARG A 93 -12.91 1.20 12.24
CA ARG A 93 -13.15 0.81 10.84
C ARG A 93 -13.29 2.01 9.92
N PRO A 94 -13.18 1.81 8.59
CA PRO A 94 -13.43 2.85 7.61
C PRO A 94 -14.84 3.46 7.72
N GLY A 95 -14.95 4.68 7.27
CA GLY A 95 -16.21 5.43 7.21
C GLY A 95 -16.44 6.36 8.39
N ARG A 96 -16.86 7.58 8.06
CA ARG A 96 -17.10 8.63 9.03
C ARG A 96 -18.26 8.26 9.96
N GLY A 97 -18.05 8.39 11.27
CA GLY A 97 -19.06 8.06 12.27
C GLY A 97 -19.00 6.64 12.82
N HIS A 98 -18.09 5.82 12.31
CA HIS A 98 -17.87 4.46 12.79
C HIS A 98 -16.84 4.37 13.95
N ASP A 99 -16.35 5.51 14.39
CA ASP A 99 -15.42 5.59 15.52
C ASP A 99 -16.15 5.35 16.84
N PHE A 100 -15.50 4.68 17.76
CA PHE A 100 -15.90 4.70 19.16
C PHE A 100 -15.55 6.08 19.74
N VAL A 101 -16.53 6.73 20.34
CA VAL A 101 -16.38 8.04 20.99
C VAL A 101 -16.92 7.94 22.40
N PRO A 102 -16.08 8.14 23.42
CA PRO A 102 -16.52 8.11 24.81
C PRO A 102 -17.44 9.30 25.11
N GLU A 103 -18.31 9.15 26.11
CA GLU A 103 -19.12 10.25 26.64
C GLU A 103 -18.26 11.12 27.54
N LEU A 104 -17.83 12.28 27.00
CA LEU A 104 -17.01 13.26 27.72
C LEU A 104 -17.71 14.62 27.75
N ARG A 105 -17.39 15.39 28.78
CA ARG A 105 -17.82 16.78 28.94
C ARG A 105 -16.70 17.73 28.54
N PHE A 106 -17.02 18.96 28.31
CA PHE A 106 -16.02 20.00 28.00
C PHE A 106 -15.00 20.21 29.13
N GLU A 107 -15.41 20.01 30.37
CA GLU A 107 -14.52 20.05 31.53
C GLU A 107 -13.40 19.01 31.44
N ASP A 108 -13.72 17.81 30.92
CA ASP A 108 -12.72 16.74 30.74
C ASP A 108 -11.62 17.16 29.75
N PHE A 109 -11.95 18.01 28.76
CA PHE A 109 -10.96 18.63 27.87
C PHE A 109 -10.10 19.67 28.60
N LEU A 110 -10.71 20.50 29.43
CA LEU A 110 -9.99 21.52 30.20
C LEU A 110 -9.07 20.93 31.27
N ASP A 111 -9.47 19.80 31.84
CA ASP A 111 -8.71 19.14 32.93
C ASP A 111 -7.57 18.26 32.39
N LYS A 112 -7.60 17.91 31.09
CA LYS A 112 -6.60 17.06 30.48
C LYS A 112 -5.27 17.78 30.29
N GLN A 113 -4.20 17.13 30.70
CA GLN A 113 -2.83 17.54 30.37
C GLN A 113 -2.21 16.52 29.43
N LEU A 114 -1.70 16.98 28.29
CA LEU A 114 -1.02 16.16 27.30
C LEU A 114 0.35 16.73 26.97
N SER A 115 1.30 15.83 26.73
CA SER A 115 2.62 16.15 26.19
C SER A 115 3.06 14.97 25.33
N ILE A 116 2.91 15.07 24.02
CA ILE A 116 3.24 14.05 23.04
C ILE A 116 4.31 14.59 22.12
N ASP A 117 5.38 13.84 21.99
CA ASP A 117 6.48 14.04 21.03
C ASP A 117 6.75 12.68 20.38
N GLU A 118 6.12 12.43 19.23
CA GLU A 118 6.17 11.13 18.56
C GLU A 118 6.65 11.31 17.12
N THR A 119 7.55 10.43 16.68
CA THR A 119 7.93 10.25 15.27
C THR A 119 7.47 8.86 14.82
N ALA A 120 6.85 8.78 13.65
CA ALA A 120 6.44 7.50 13.08
C ALA A 120 7.61 6.51 13.02
N SER A 121 7.37 5.24 13.31
CA SER A 121 8.42 4.21 13.27
C SER A 121 8.97 3.99 11.86
N TYR A 122 8.13 4.18 10.85
CA TYR A 122 8.48 3.98 9.44
C TYR A 122 7.98 5.15 8.57
N TYR A 123 8.63 5.36 7.42
CA TYR A 123 8.25 6.41 6.48
C TYR A 123 7.06 5.98 5.61
N HIS A 124 7.16 4.80 4.95
CA HIS A 124 6.09 4.28 4.09
C HIS A 124 5.06 3.52 4.91
N ARG A 125 3.83 4.00 4.93
CA ARG A 125 2.75 3.44 5.75
C ARG A 125 1.44 3.53 4.98
N GLY A 126 1.05 2.46 4.31
CA GLY A 126 -0.13 2.57 3.47
C GLY A 126 -0.66 1.27 2.90
N VAL A 127 -1.58 1.43 1.98
CA VAL A 127 -2.25 0.33 1.28
C VAL A 127 -2.28 0.59 -0.22
N CYS A 128 -2.35 -0.49 -0.98
CA CYS A 128 -2.61 -0.50 -2.41
C CYS A 128 -3.96 -1.16 -2.67
N ILE A 129 -4.75 -0.57 -3.56
CA ILE A 129 -6.02 -1.15 -3.98
C ILE A 129 -5.80 -2.46 -4.74
N GLU A 130 -6.50 -3.51 -4.34
CA GLU A 130 -6.62 -4.80 -5.01
C GLU A 130 -8.06 -5.30 -4.92
N GLY A 131 -8.44 -6.24 -5.79
CA GLY A 131 -9.78 -6.83 -5.77
C GLY A 131 -10.85 -5.98 -6.45
N ALA A 132 -12.08 -6.06 -5.95
CA ALA A 132 -13.24 -5.33 -6.44
C ALA A 132 -13.73 -4.37 -5.36
N ASP A 133 -13.63 -3.07 -5.59
CA ASP A 133 -13.99 -2.06 -4.62
C ASP A 133 -14.97 -1.01 -5.18
N SER A 134 -15.89 -0.54 -4.34
CA SER A 134 -16.71 0.61 -4.67
C SER A 134 -15.94 1.91 -4.42
N PHE A 135 -16.31 2.94 -5.15
CA PHE A 135 -15.72 4.26 -4.96
C PHE A 135 -15.92 4.79 -3.53
N GLU A 136 -17.10 4.56 -2.95
CA GLU A 136 -17.43 4.97 -1.59
C GLU A 136 -16.55 4.27 -0.57
N ASN A 137 -16.34 2.95 -0.72
CA ASN A 137 -15.45 2.20 0.18
C ASN A 137 -14.01 2.70 0.10
N ILE A 138 -13.53 3.05 -1.10
CA ILE A 138 -12.19 3.63 -1.28
C ILE A 138 -12.09 4.98 -0.57
N LEU A 139 -13.11 5.85 -0.69
CA LEU A 139 -13.14 7.14 0.01
C LEU A 139 -13.12 6.97 1.53
N ASP A 140 -13.94 6.06 2.05
CA ASP A 140 -13.99 5.75 3.47
C ASP A 140 -12.63 5.23 3.98
N PHE A 141 -11.96 4.42 3.16
CA PHE A 141 -10.64 3.89 3.50
C PHE A 141 -9.58 4.98 3.51
N ILE A 142 -9.55 5.86 2.49
CA ILE A 142 -8.65 7.02 2.42
C ILE A 142 -8.84 7.94 3.63
N ASP A 143 -10.08 8.16 4.07
CA ASP A 143 -10.39 8.94 5.26
C ASP A 143 -9.87 8.28 6.54
N TRP A 144 -9.89 6.97 6.60
CA TRP A 144 -9.48 6.20 7.78
C TRP A 144 -7.96 6.08 7.94
N LEU A 145 -7.18 6.08 6.86
CA LEU A 145 -5.73 5.87 6.90
C LEU A 145 -5.00 6.76 7.93
N PRO A 146 -5.16 8.10 7.92
CA PRO A 146 -4.48 8.96 8.90
C PRO A 146 -4.96 8.70 10.33
N LYS A 147 -6.19 8.25 10.52
CA LYS A 147 -6.77 7.95 11.85
C LYS A 147 -6.08 6.79 12.54
N ILE A 148 -5.54 5.85 11.76
CA ILE A 148 -4.77 4.71 12.26
C ILE A 148 -3.25 4.88 12.11
N GLY A 149 -2.78 6.06 11.70
CA GLY A 149 -1.36 6.39 11.60
C GLY A 149 -0.70 6.10 10.24
N MET A 150 -1.48 5.81 9.20
CA MET A 150 -0.98 5.62 7.84
C MET A 150 -0.91 6.94 7.07
N ASN A 151 -0.02 7.01 6.06
CA ASN A 151 0.24 8.23 5.28
C ASN A 151 0.25 8.04 3.76
N SER A 152 0.03 6.84 3.25
CA SER A 152 0.22 6.54 1.83
C SER A 152 -0.97 5.77 1.25
N PHE A 153 -1.30 6.06 0.00
CA PHE A 153 -2.27 5.30 -0.77
C PHE A 153 -1.75 5.04 -2.19
N PHE A 154 -1.86 3.80 -2.64
CA PHE A 154 -1.42 3.38 -3.95
C PHE A 154 -2.59 2.96 -4.83
N ILE A 155 -2.75 3.65 -5.97
CA ILE A 155 -3.72 3.29 -7.00
C ILE A 155 -2.95 2.69 -8.17
N GLN A 156 -3.15 1.39 -8.42
CA GLN A 156 -2.55 0.73 -9.58
C GLN A 156 -3.21 1.20 -10.88
N PHE A 157 -2.42 1.21 -11.94
CA PHE A 157 -2.72 1.68 -13.28
C PHE A 157 -2.92 3.20 -13.40
N GLU A 158 -2.69 3.70 -14.59
CA GLU A 158 -3.08 5.06 -14.97
C GLU A 158 -4.60 5.22 -14.87
N ASN A 159 -5.34 4.23 -15.38
CA ASN A 159 -6.78 4.15 -15.29
C ASN A 159 -7.18 2.87 -14.52
N PRO A 160 -7.69 2.97 -13.28
CA PRO A 160 -8.04 1.81 -12.44
C PRO A 160 -9.35 1.12 -12.84
N TYR A 161 -9.76 1.19 -14.10
CA TYR A 161 -11.03 0.64 -14.60
C TYR A 161 -11.23 -0.83 -14.22
N SER A 162 -10.19 -1.66 -14.38
CA SER A 162 -10.28 -3.10 -14.13
C SER A 162 -10.59 -3.46 -12.66
N PHE A 163 -10.22 -2.60 -11.68
CA PHE A 163 -10.57 -2.80 -10.27
C PHE A 163 -12.00 -2.39 -9.98
N LEU A 164 -12.38 -1.16 -10.37
CA LEU A 164 -13.71 -0.61 -10.12
C LEU A 164 -14.79 -1.36 -10.91
N LYS A 165 -14.52 -1.73 -12.16
CA LYS A 165 -15.42 -2.50 -13.02
C LYS A 165 -15.91 -3.78 -12.33
N ARG A 166 -15.03 -4.52 -11.67
CA ARG A 166 -15.39 -5.77 -10.99
C ARG A 166 -16.50 -5.59 -9.97
N TRP A 167 -16.53 -4.45 -9.28
CA TRP A 167 -17.58 -4.11 -8.33
C TRP A 167 -18.87 -3.73 -9.04
N TYR A 168 -18.85 -2.76 -9.94
CA TYR A 168 -20.05 -2.19 -10.56
C TYR A 168 -20.68 -3.10 -11.62
N GLU A 169 -19.91 -3.93 -12.29
CA GLU A 169 -20.47 -4.89 -13.24
C GLU A 169 -20.98 -6.19 -12.59
N HIS A 170 -20.73 -6.39 -11.29
CA HIS A 170 -21.18 -7.58 -10.54
C HIS A 170 -20.82 -8.90 -11.25
N GLU A 171 -19.62 -8.98 -11.83
CA GLU A 171 -19.19 -10.04 -12.77
C GLU A 171 -19.43 -11.46 -12.22
N PHE A 172 -19.29 -11.63 -10.89
CA PHE A 172 -19.45 -12.92 -10.21
C PHE A 172 -20.75 -13.04 -9.42
N ASN A 173 -21.70 -12.12 -9.61
CA ASN A 173 -22.98 -12.16 -8.93
C ASN A 173 -24.16 -12.24 -9.93
N PRO A 174 -24.70 -13.45 -10.19
CA PRO A 174 -25.75 -13.64 -11.18
C PRO A 174 -27.10 -13.02 -10.78
N TYR A 175 -27.24 -12.57 -9.54
CA TYR A 175 -28.48 -11.99 -9.02
C TYR A 175 -28.57 -10.47 -9.16
N LEU A 176 -27.46 -9.82 -9.52
CA LEU A 176 -27.41 -8.38 -9.74
C LEU A 176 -27.20 -8.05 -11.22
N ASN A 177 -27.91 -7.01 -11.69
CA ASN A 177 -27.68 -6.48 -13.01
C ASN A 177 -26.43 -5.61 -13.03
N LYS A 178 -25.68 -5.67 -14.14
CA LYS A 178 -24.56 -4.76 -14.36
C LYS A 178 -25.00 -3.31 -14.31
N GLU A 179 -24.26 -2.50 -13.57
CA GLU A 179 -24.41 -1.05 -13.61
C GLU A 179 -23.74 -0.47 -14.86
N GLN A 180 -24.19 0.70 -15.30
CA GLN A 180 -23.51 1.42 -16.37
C GLN A 180 -22.21 1.99 -15.83
N PHE A 181 -21.08 1.46 -16.29
CA PHE A 181 -19.76 1.83 -15.84
C PHE A 181 -18.81 2.00 -17.02
N SER A 182 -18.33 3.24 -17.26
CA SER A 182 -17.48 3.58 -18.41
C SER A 182 -16.08 4.02 -17.99
N ASN A 183 -15.14 4.02 -18.96
CA ASN A 183 -13.81 4.54 -18.72
C ASN A 183 -13.79 6.04 -18.39
N GLU A 184 -14.71 6.82 -18.97
CA GLU A 184 -14.85 8.25 -18.70
C GLU A 184 -15.28 8.49 -17.25
N LEU A 185 -16.24 7.70 -16.76
CA LEU A 185 -16.64 7.74 -15.35
C LEU A 185 -15.48 7.37 -14.43
N VAL A 186 -14.70 6.34 -14.77
CA VAL A 186 -13.53 5.95 -13.98
C VAL A 186 -12.49 7.06 -13.92
N GLN A 187 -12.27 7.79 -15.01
CA GLN A 187 -11.37 8.93 -15.00
C GLN A 187 -11.86 10.04 -14.05
N GLU A 188 -13.15 10.37 -14.10
CA GLU A 188 -13.75 11.33 -13.18
C GLU A 188 -13.62 10.89 -11.71
N LEU A 189 -13.91 9.62 -11.42
CA LEU A 189 -13.76 9.05 -10.07
C LEU A 189 -12.30 9.07 -9.61
N SER A 190 -11.36 8.73 -10.51
CA SER A 190 -9.92 8.78 -10.24
C SER A 190 -9.46 10.19 -9.89
N ASP A 191 -9.90 11.21 -10.64
CA ASP A 191 -9.58 12.61 -10.35
C ASP A 191 -10.14 13.09 -9.00
N ARG A 192 -11.29 12.53 -8.59
CA ARG A 192 -11.86 12.79 -7.25
C ARG A 192 -11.05 12.13 -6.15
N LEU A 193 -10.59 10.88 -6.36
CA LEU A 193 -9.69 10.21 -5.40
C LEU A 193 -8.39 11.00 -5.21
N ASP A 194 -7.80 11.48 -6.31
CA ASP A 194 -6.57 12.27 -6.25
C ASP A 194 -6.75 13.54 -5.40
N LYS A 195 -7.88 14.23 -5.56
CA LYS A 195 -8.21 15.41 -4.73
C LYS A 195 -8.38 15.06 -3.25
N GLU A 196 -8.97 13.91 -2.94
CA GLU A 196 -9.12 13.46 -1.56
C GLU A 196 -7.79 13.04 -0.93
N LEU A 197 -6.86 12.47 -1.71
CA LEU A 197 -5.48 12.20 -1.26
C LEU A 197 -4.72 13.50 -0.98
N GLN A 198 -4.74 14.45 -1.94
CA GLN A 198 -4.10 15.76 -1.79
C GLN A 198 -4.66 16.55 -0.61
N LYS A 199 -5.98 16.57 -0.42
CA LYS A 199 -6.66 17.25 0.67
C LYS A 199 -6.16 16.82 2.05
N ARG A 200 -5.77 15.54 2.20
CA ARG A 200 -5.22 14.96 3.44
C ARG A 200 -3.70 14.99 3.52
N GLY A 201 -3.03 15.45 2.45
CA GLY A 201 -1.57 15.41 2.36
C GLY A 201 -0.99 14.00 2.31
N LEU A 202 -1.80 13.01 1.88
CA LEU A 202 -1.35 11.63 1.74
C LEU A 202 -0.30 11.50 0.64
N ILE A 203 0.69 10.66 0.87
CA ILE A 203 1.70 10.30 -0.14
C ILE A 203 1.01 9.47 -1.22
N HIS A 204 1.06 9.99 -2.45
CA HIS A 204 0.37 9.42 -3.60
C HIS A 204 1.31 8.53 -4.40
N HIS A 205 0.98 7.24 -4.47
CA HIS A 205 1.65 6.25 -5.31
C HIS A 205 0.77 5.91 -6.52
N ARG A 206 1.36 5.81 -7.71
CA ARG A 206 0.62 5.55 -8.96
C ARG A 206 1.30 4.57 -9.88
N VAL A 207 0.49 3.94 -10.65
CA VAL A 207 0.68 3.06 -11.78
C VAL A 207 1.10 1.65 -11.37
N GLY A 208 2.35 1.28 -11.46
CA GLY A 208 2.79 -0.11 -11.31
C GLY A 208 2.90 -0.83 -12.65
N HIS A 209 2.07 -1.82 -12.92
CA HIS A 209 2.01 -2.49 -14.23
C HIS A 209 1.32 -1.62 -15.28
N GLY A 210 1.56 -1.94 -16.55
CA GLY A 210 0.93 -1.29 -17.70
C GLY A 210 1.91 -0.67 -18.69
N TRP A 211 3.10 -0.22 -18.26
CA TRP A 211 4.07 0.44 -19.12
C TRP A 211 4.48 -0.37 -20.33
N THR A 212 4.65 -1.70 -20.19
CA THR A 212 4.96 -2.58 -21.30
C THR A 212 3.83 -2.64 -22.32
N GLY A 213 2.58 -2.62 -21.86
CA GLY A 213 1.41 -2.51 -22.73
C GLY A 213 1.33 -1.19 -23.48
N GLU A 214 1.62 -0.07 -22.79
CA GLU A 214 1.63 1.27 -23.39
C GLU A 214 2.66 1.38 -24.54
N VAL A 215 3.84 0.80 -24.41
CA VAL A 215 4.84 0.72 -25.49
C VAL A 215 4.27 0.01 -26.71
N LEU A 216 3.45 -1.02 -26.50
CA LEU A 216 2.78 -1.79 -27.55
C LEU A 216 1.51 -1.11 -28.08
N GLY A 217 1.08 0.02 -27.49
CA GLY A 217 -0.11 0.78 -27.89
C GLY A 217 -1.40 0.36 -27.18
N TYR A 218 -1.29 -0.36 -26.05
CA TYR A 218 -2.42 -0.76 -25.21
C TYR A 218 -2.47 0.05 -23.92
N SER A 219 -3.57 0.74 -23.69
CA SER A 219 -3.82 1.46 -22.45
C SER A 219 -4.01 0.52 -21.25
N SER A 220 -3.62 0.98 -20.07
CA SER A 220 -3.83 0.28 -18.79
C SER A 220 -5.30 -0.05 -18.47
N LYS A 221 -6.27 0.60 -19.13
CA LYS A 221 -7.69 0.27 -19.03
C LYS A 221 -8.02 -1.18 -19.36
N PHE A 222 -7.20 -1.83 -20.19
CA PHE A 222 -7.39 -3.23 -20.52
C PHE A 222 -7.05 -4.16 -19.35
N GLY A 223 -6.27 -3.68 -18.35
CA GLY A 223 -5.87 -4.50 -17.22
C GLY A 223 -5.32 -5.85 -17.66
N TRP A 224 -5.87 -6.93 -17.13
CA TRP A 224 -5.48 -8.31 -17.49
C TRP A 224 -6.32 -8.94 -18.63
N GLU A 225 -7.00 -8.15 -19.45
CA GLU A 225 -7.77 -8.68 -20.58
C GLU A 225 -6.87 -9.45 -21.54
N SER A 226 -7.39 -10.57 -22.04
CA SER A 226 -6.76 -11.45 -23.01
C SER A 226 -7.56 -11.52 -24.31
N GLY A 227 -7.07 -12.29 -25.30
CA GLY A 227 -7.72 -12.37 -26.61
C GLY A 227 -7.35 -11.22 -27.55
N LEU A 228 -6.35 -10.41 -27.18
CA LEU A 228 -5.84 -9.32 -28.00
C LEU A 228 -4.73 -9.80 -28.95
N SER A 229 -4.42 -9.01 -29.98
CA SER A 229 -3.39 -9.32 -30.99
C SER A 229 -2.45 -8.16 -31.19
N ILE A 230 -1.20 -8.43 -31.54
CA ILE A 230 -0.20 -7.41 -31.82
C ILE A 230 -0.14 -7.10 -33.32
N SER A 231 -0.01 -5.82 -33.67
CA SER A 231 0.21 -5.40 -35.06
C SER A 231 1.60 -5.78 -35.55
N GLU A 232 1.76 -6.00 -36.84
CA GLU A 232 3.06 -6.34 -37.46
C GLU A 232 4.14 -5.29 -37.18
N GLU A 233 3.75 -4.01 -37.14
CA GLU A 233 4.64 -2.89 -36.83
C GLU A 233 5.21 -2.97 -35.41
N LYS A 234 4.44 -3.51 -34.45
CA LYS A 234 4.82 -3.59 -33.05
C LYS A 234 5.54 -4.89 -32.68
N LYS A 235 5.48 -5.92 -33.53
CA LYS A 235 6.17 -7.20 -33.27
C LYS A 235 7.66 -7.04 -32.91
N PRO A 236 8.45 -6.15 -33.54
CA PRO A 236 9.86 -5.96 -33.18
C PRO A 236 10.09 -5.48 -31.73
N TYR A 237 9.06 -4.94 -31.06
CA TYR A 237 9.13 -4.48 -29.67
C TYR A 237 8.85 -5.59 -28.67
N VAL A 238 8.14 -6.65 -29.10
CA VAL A 238 7.76 -7.77 -28.24
C VAL A 238 8.95 -8.69 -28.00
N ALA A 239 9.05 -9.24 -26.80
CA ALA A 239 10.02 -10.27 -26.45
C ALA A 239 9.95 -11.45 -27.43
N GLU A 240 11.10 -11.90 -27.90
CA GLU A 240 11.19 -13.15 -28.69
C GLU A 240 11.22 -14.34 -27.74
N ILE A 241 10.25 -15.22 -27.85
CA ILE A 241 10.15 -16.45 -27.06
C ILE A 241 9.98 -17.62 -28.01
N ASN A 242 10.86 -18.61 -27.95
CA ASN A 242 10.88 -19.74 -28.86
C ASN A 242 10.86 -19.33 -30.35
N GLY A 243 11.56 -18.26 -30.70
CA GLY A 243 11.65 -17.71 -32.05
C GLY A 243 10.41 -16.97 -32.55
N LYS A 244 9.44 -16.63 -31.66
CA LYS A 244 8.23 -15.90 -32.00
C LYS A 244 8.11 -14.63 -31.18
N ARG A 245 7.48 -13.59 -31.77
CA ARG A 245 7.16 -12.31 -31.17
C ARG A 245 5.65 -12.09 -31.16
N GLU A 246 5.00 -12.53 -30.11
CA GLU A 246 3.54 -12.53 -29.93
C GLU A 246 3.20 -12.06 -28.51
N LEU A 247 1.97 -11.59 -28.30
CA LEU A 247 1.50 -11.27 -26.95
C LEU A 247 1.50 -12.54 -26.07
N PHE A 248 2.12 -12.45 -24.91
CA PHE A 248 2.11 -13.56 -23.95
C PHE A 248 0.69 -13.78 -23.42
N ASN A 249 0.17 -15.00 -23.57
CA ASN A 249 -1.23 -15.33 -23.25
C ASN A 249 -2.25 -14.36 -23.88
N THR A 250 -1.93 -13.77 -25.03
CA THR A 250 -2.76 -12.78 -25.73
C THR A 250 -3.13 -11.53 -24.88
N ALA A 251 -2.37 -11.26 -23.81
CA ALA A 251 -2.60 -10.14 -22.90
C ALA A 251 -1.39 -9.17 -22.86
N PRO A 252 -1.57 -7.89 -23.21
CA PRO A 252 -0.48 -6.90 -23.25
C PRO A 252 0.24 -6.72 -21.93
N ILE A 253 -0.47 -6.68 -20.80
CA ILE A 253 0.11 -6.48 -19.46
C ILE A 253 1.05 -7.64 -19.06
N LEU A 254 0.79 -8.85 -19.57
CA LEU A 254 1.59 -10.03 -19.32
C LEU A 254 2.79 -10.13 -20.26
N THR A 255 2.87 -9.27 -21.28
CA THR A 255 3.84 -9.37 -22.37
C THR A 255 5.10 -8.57 -22.06
N SER A 256 6.24 -9.26 -22.03
CA SER A 256 7.56 -8.62 -21.91
C SER A 256 8.01 -8.06 -23.26
N LEU A 257 9.00 -7.16 -23.21
CA LEU A 257 9.53 -6.44 -24.36
C LEU A 257 10.96 -6.91 -24.71
N ASP A 258 11.40 -6.56 -25.90
CA ASP A 258 12.80 -6.70 -26.32
C ASP A 258 13.60 -5.48 -25.82
N PHE A 259 14.05 -5.53 -24.58
CA PHE A 259 14.81 -4.43 -23.98
C PHE A 259 16.23 -4.25 -24.54
N SER A 260 16.68 -5.13 -25.45
CA SER A 260 17.89 -4.90 -26.23
C SER A 260 17.68 -3.99 -27.44
N ASN A 261 16.41 -3.75 -27.79
CA ASN A 261 16.04 -2.77 -28.83
C ASN A 261 16.00 -1.37 -28.19
N PRO A 262 16.88 -0.45 -28.59
CA PRO A 262 16.92 0.90 -28.01
C PRO A 262 15.60 1.67 -28.17
N ASP A 263 14.89 1.50 -29.29
CA ASP A 263 13.60 2.16 -29.50
C ASP A 263 12.55 1.78 -28.44
N VAL A 264 12.63 0.58 -27.86
CA VAL A 264 11.74 0.11 -26.81
C VAL A 264 12.03 0.85 -25.50
N ALA A 265 13.30 0.94 -25.11
CA ALA A 265 13.72 1.65 -23.91
C ALA A 265 13.39 3.14 -24.00
N ASP A 266 13.77 3.79 -25.11
CA ASP A 266 13.51 5.21 -25.36
C ASP A 266 12.02 5.53 -25.32
N LYS A 267 11.19 4.69 -25.96
CA LYS A 267 9.74 4.86 -25.96
C LYS A 267 9.13 4.68 -24.57
N MET A 268 9.59 3.70 -23.81
CA MET A 268 9.12 3.48 -22.45
C MET A 268 9.45 4.67 -21.55
N VAL A 269 10.68 5.18 -21.63
CA VAL A 269 11.13 6.37 -20.89
C VAL A 269 10.31 7.60 -21.27
N GLU A 270 10.03 7.82 -22.56
CA GLU A 270 9.23 8.95 -23.04
C GLU A 270 7.79 8.90 -22.49
N ILE A 271 7.14 7.73 -22.56
CA ILE A 271 5.77 7.53 -22.04
C ILE A 271 5.71 7.83 -20.54
N ILE A 272 6.66 7.30 -19.76
CA ILE A 272 6.69 7.48 -18.31
C ILE A 272 6.99 8.94 -17.94
N LYS A 273 7.93 9.58 -18.63
CA LYS A 273 8.27 11.00 -18.47
C LYS A 273 7.05 11.89 -18.75
N ASP A 274 6.35 11.65 -19.85
CA ASP A 274 5.15 12.42 -20.22
C ASP A 274 4.02 12.24 -19.21
N TYR A 275 3.88 11.05 -18.63
CA TYR A 275 2.95 10.81 -17.54
C TYR A 275 3.35 11.63 -16.29
N ALA A 276 4.60 11.57 -15.88
CA ALA A 276 5.10 12.33 -14.72
C ALA A 276 4.88 13.84 -14.87
N LYS A 277 5.08 14.38 -16.10
CA LYS A 277 4.78 15.79 -16.41
C LYS A 277 3.31 16.15 -16.21
N LYS A 278 2.40 15.28 -16.61
CA LYS A 278 0.95 15.48 -16.48
C LYS A 278 0.47 15.30 -15.03
N ARG A 279 1.23 14.58 -14.21
CA ARG A 279 0.86 14.18 -12.87
C ARG A 279 1.91 14.61 -11.81
N PRO A 280 2.11 15.93 -11.62
CA PRO A 280 3.04 16.45 -10.63
C PRO A 280 2.57 16.19 -9.18
N ASP A 281 1.34 15.76 -9.00
CA ASP A 281 0.72 15.35 -7.74
C ASP A 281 1.17 13.95 -7.27
N VAL A 282 1.75 13.14 -8.15
CA VAL A 282 2.24 11.79 -7.84
C VAL A 282 3.62 11.89 -7.18
N ASN A 283 3.72 11.45 -5.92
CA ASN A 283 4.96 11.47 -5.17
C ASN A 283 5.89 10.31 -5.56
N TYR A 284 5.31 9.11 -5.73
CA TYR A 284 6.02 7.88 -6.09
C TYR A 284 5.42 7.25 -7.33
N LEU A 285 6.22 7.20 -8.38
CA LEU A 285 5.86 6.59 -9.65
C LEU A 285 6.42 5.17 -9.72
N HIS A 286 5.54 4.19 -9.71
CA HIS A 286 5.92 2.79 -9.81
C HIS A 286 6.16 2.41 -11.26
N VAL A 287 7.33 1.88 -11.55
CA VAL A 287 7.76 1.45 -12.88
C VAL A 287 7.99 -0.05 -12.85
N TRP A 288 6.95 -0.83 -13.13
CA TRP A 288 7.01 -2.28 -13.14
C TRP A 288 7.04 -2.81 -14.58
N LEU A 289 7.70 -3.93 -14.78
CA LEU A 289 7.68 -4.64 -16.05
C LEU A 289 6.39 -5.47 -16.21
N SER A 290 6.37 -6.42 -17.16
CA SER A 290 5.21 -7.28 -17.40
C SER A 290 4.82 -8.10 -16.16
N ASP A 291 3.50 -8.28 -15.96
CA ASP A 291 2.96 -9.08 -14.85
C ASP A 291 2.91 -10.57 -15.16
N ALA A 292 4.03 -11.12 -15.62
CA ALA A 292 4.16 -12.54 -15.85
C ALA A 292 5.62 -12.96 -15.72
N ARG A 293 5.82 -14.25 -15.51
CA ARG A 293 7.15 -14.87 -15.43
C ARG A 293 7.41 -15.75 -16.65
N ASN A 294 8.68 -16.07 -16.88
CA ASN A 294 9.12 -16.95 -17.95
C ASN A 294 8.69 -16.47 -19.34
N ASN A 295 8.72 -15.16 -19.55
CA ASN A 295 8.36 -14.50 -20.80
C ASN A 295 9.39 -13.47 -21.26
N ILE A 296 10.63 -13.60 -20.83
CA ILE A 296 11.72 -12.69 -21.12
C ILE A 296 12.33 -12.97 -22.49
N CYS A 297 12.68 -11.93 -23.22
CA CYS A 297 13.22 -12.01 -24.59
C CYS A 297 14.43 -12.94 -24.68
N GLU A 298 14.42 -13.84 -25.68
CA GLU A 298 15.46 -14.84 -25.96
C GLU A 298 16.33 -14.49 -27.16
N CYS A 299 16.20 -13.29 -27.74
CA CYS A 299 17.05 -12.87 -28.85
C CYS A 299 18.54 -12.87 -28.45
N GLU A 300 19.44 -12.89 -29.41
CA GLU A 300 20.89 -12.99 -29.19
C GLU A 300 21.41 -11.92 -28.22
N ASN A 301 20.96 -10.69 -28.37
CA ASN A 301 21.38 -9.57 -27.52
C ASN A 301 20.83 -9.70 -26.08
N CYS A 302 19.54 -9.98 -25.90
CA CYS A 302 18.94 -10.10 -24.57
C CYS A 302 19.52 -11.25 -23.74
N ARG A 303 20.02 -12.31 -24.39
CA ARG A 303 20.64 -13.45 -23.70
C ARG A 303 21.98 -13.12 -23.05
N GLN A 304 22.62 -11.99 -23.37
CA GLN A 304 23.95 -11.62 -22.87
C GLN A 304 23.92 -11.07 -21.44
N GLU A 305 22.74 -10.76 -20.89
CA GLU A 305 22.62 -10.11 -19.59
C GLU A 305 21.32 -10.52 -18.87
N LEU A 306 21.24 -10.19 -17.57
CA LEU A 306 20.01 -10.37 -16.80
C LEU A 306 18.98 -9.29 -17.19
N VAL A 307 17.69 -9.64 -17.05
CA VAL A 307 16.63 -8.64 -17.21
C VAL A 307 16.71 -7.52 -16.18
N SER A 308 17.25 -7.80 -14.98
CA SER A 308 17.51 -6.78 -13.96
C SER A 308 18.58 -5.76 -14.39
N ASP A 309 19.62 -6.18 -15.15
CA ASP A 309 20.58 -5.24 -15.73
C ASP A 309 19.91 -4.31 -16.76
N GLN A 310 19.07 -4.87 -17.66
CA GLN A 310 18.30 -4.10 -18.63
C GLN A 310 17.35 -3.13 -17.95
N TYR A 311 16.67 -3.59 -16.91
CA TYR A 311 15.75 -2.77 -16.12
C TYR A 311 16.45 -1.58 -15.44
N ILE A 312 17.59 -1.81 -14.78
CA ILE A 312 18.38 -0.74 -14.15
C ILE A 312 18.82 0.30 -15.18
N ARG A 313 19.21 -0.12 -16.39
CA ARG A 313 19.58 0.81 -17.46
C ARG A 313 18.41 1.71 -17.87
N ILE A 314 17.21 1.15 -18.03
CA ILE A 314 16.00 1.93 -18.32
C ILE A 314 15.69 2.90 -17.18
N LEU A 315 15.82 2.49 -15.92
CA LEU A 315 15.59 3.34 -14.76
C LEU A 315 16.59 4.51 -14.71
N ASN A 316 17.86 4.30 -15.02
CA ASN A 316 18.87 5.36 -15.10
C ASN A 316 18.56 6.35 -16.26
N GLN A 317 18.11 5.86 -17.42
CA GLN A 317 17.65 6.70 -18.51
C GLN A 317 16.43 7.54 -18.09
N LEU A 318 15.48 6.93 -17.36
CA LEU A 318 14.30 7.62 -16.86
C LEU A 318 14.67 8.69 -15.83
N ASP A 319 15.58 8.41 -14.88
CA ASP A 319 16.06 9.44 -13.94
C ASP A 319 16.69 10.63 -14.68
N SER A 320 17.53 10.36 -15.67
CA SER A 320 18.14 11.40 -16.51
C SER A 320 17.08 12.24 -17.24
N ALA A 321 16.06 11.59 -17.78
CA ALA A 321 14.96 12.25 -18.49
C ALA A 321 14.10 13.12 -17.54
N LEU A 322 13.73 12.61 -16.36
CA LEU A 322 12.98 13.36 -15.35
C LEU A 322 13.79 14.54 -14.81
N THR A 323 15.08 14.34 -14.56
CA THR A 323 16.00 15.39 -14.09
C THR A 323 16.12 16.53 -15.11
N SER A 324 16.24 16.20 -16.40
CA SER A 324 16.32 17.20 -17.48
C SER A 324 15.06 18.07 -17.59
N GLU A 325 13.93 17.58 -17.16
CA GLU A 325 12.63 18.28 -17.13
C GLU A 325 12.37 18.98 -15.77
N GLY A 326 13.28 18.87 -14.80
CA GLY A 326 13.12 19.44 -13.47
C GLY A 326 12.05 18.76 -12.61
N LEU A 327 11.78 17.47 -12.86
CA LEU A 327 10.78 16.69 -12.13
C LEU A 327 11.41 15.96 -10.95
N ASP A 328 10.85 16.14 -9.74
CA ASP A 328 11.33 15.55 -8.50
C ASP A 328 10.63 14.24 -8.13
N THR A 329 9.73 13.74 -8.97
CA THR A 329 8.98 12.49 -8.77
C THR A 329 9.93 11.35 -8.42
N LYS A 330 9.68 10.63 -7.33
CA LYS A 330 10.44 9.44 -6.93
C LYS A 330 10.01 8.25 -7.79
N ILE A 331 10.94 7.34 -8.04
CA ILE A 331 10.68 6.12 -8.81
C ILE A 331 10.72 4.93 -7.87
N CYS A 332 9.62 4.16 -7.81
CA CYS A 332 9.59 2.85 -7.16
C CYS A 332 9.90 1.74 -8.16
N PHE A 333 10.94 0.98 -7.91
CA PHE A 333 11.27 -0.21 -8.69
C PHE A 333 10.98 -1.50 -7.93
N LEU A 334 10.67 -2.56 -8.65
CA LEU A 334 10.04 -3.76 -8.12
C LEU A 334 11.00 -4.96 -8.10
N LEU A 335 11.06 -5.67 -6.98
CA LEU A 335 11.65 -7.00 -6.84
C LEU A 335 10.54 -8.04 -6.94
N TYR A 336 10.35 -8.59 -8.14
CA TYR A 336 9.25 -9.50 -8.45
C TYR A 336 9.59 -10.38 -9.65
N HIS A 337 9.21 -11.64 -9.65
CA HIS A 337 9.49 -12.59 -10.72
C HIS A 337 10.99 -12.63 -11.12
N GLU A 338 11.34 -12.36 -12.37
CA GLU A 338 12.72 -12.31 -12.85
C GLU A 338 13.57 -11.22 -12.22
N LEU A 339 12.94 -10.16 -11.72
CA LEU A 339 13.60 -9.06 -11.03
C LEU A 339 14.00 -9.41 -9.58
N LEU A 340 13.70 -10.61 -9.10
CA LEU A 340 14.25 -11.11 -7.83
C LEU A 340 15.78 -11.26 -7.91
N TRP A 341 16.33 -11.67 -9.07
CA TRP A 341 17.77 -11.76 -9.26
C TRP A 341 18.37 -10.36 -9.43
N ALA A 342 19.25 -9.98 -8.48
CA ALA A 342 19.91 -8.68 -8.50
C ALA A 342 20.78 -8.48 -9.75
N PRO A 343 20.95 -7.24 -10.24
CA PRO A 343 21.76 -6.92 -11.40
C PRO A 343 23.23 -7.28 -11.15
N GLN A 344 23.92 -7.71 -12.21
CA GLN A 344 25.33 -8.13 -12.15
C GLN A 344 26.27 -7.12 -12.80
N LYS A 345 25.78 -6.31 -13.74
CA LYS A 345 26.58 -5.39 -14.54
C LYS A 345 26.21 -3.93 -14.27
N GLU A 346 24.95 -3.67 -14.03
CA GLU A 346 24.40 -2.32 -13.88
C GLU A 346 24.15 -1.97 -12.41
N LYS A 347 24.11 -0.68 -12.11
CA LYS A 347 23.72 -0.13 -10.81
C LYS A 347 22.92 1.15 -11.00
N LEU A 348 22.11 1.53 -10.03
CA LEU A 348 21.44 2.82 -10.03
C LEU A 348 22.44 3.96 -9.77
N ASP A 349 22.46 4.94 -10.66
CA ASP A 349 23.43 6.05 -10.63
C ASP A 349 23.06 7.09 -9.57
N ASN A 350 21.77 7.30 -9.33
CA ASN A 350 21.23 8.25 -8.37
C ASN A 350 20.30 7.55 -7.36
N PRO A 351 20.84 6.88 -6.31
CA PRO A 351 20.02 6.14 -5.36
C PRO A 351 18.93 6.95 -4.67
N GLU A 352 19.11 8.26 -4.53
CA GLU A 352 18.13 9.16 -3.90
C GLU A 352 16.83 9.33 -4.72
N ARG A 353 16.88 9.09 -6.02
CA ARG A 353 15.70 9.09 -6.91
C ARG A 353 14.81 7.87 -6.67
N PHE A 354 15.39 6.76 -6.22
CA PHE A 354 14.76 5.45 -6.25
C PHE A 354 14.35 4.96 -4.87
N THR A 355 13.28 4.18 -4.87
CA THR A 355 12.85 3.39 -3.71
C THR A 355 12.64 1.94 -4.16
N MET A 356 13.29 1.03 -3.47
CA MET A 356 13.18 -0.41 -3.72
C MET A 356 11.92 -0.97 -3.09
N MET A 357 11.09 -1.62 -3.88
CA MET A 357 9.88 -2.30 -3.41
C MET A 357 10.07 -3.81 -3.46
N PHE A 358 10.15 -4.43 -2.29
CA PHE A 358 10.23 -5.88 -2.14
C PHE A 358 8.82 -6.48 -2.09
N ALA A 359 8.49 -7.37 -3.04
CA ALA A 359 7.16 -7.96 -3.19
C ALA A 359 7.21 -9.50 -3.07
N PRO A 360 7.23 -10.07 -1.86
CA PRO A 360 7.35 -11.52 -1.63
C PRO A 360 6.00 -12.24 -1.79
N ILE A 361 5.40 -12.17 -2.98
CA ILE A 361 4.05 -12.73 -3.26
C ILE A 361 3.93 -14.22 -2.95
N THR A 362 5.07 -14.93 -2.87
CA THR A 362 5.10 -16.39 -2.68
C THR A 362 5.37 -16.81 -1.24
N ARG A 363 5.39 -15.86 -0.31
CA ARG A 363 5.60 -16.18 1.11
C ARG A 363 4.37 -16.83 1.76
N THR A 364 4.61 -17.58 2.81
CA THR A 364 3.56 -17.99 3.75
C THR A 364 3.18 -16.86 4.71
N PHE A 365 1.95 -16.83 5.20
CA PHE A 365 1.48 -15.97 6.29
C PHE A 365 1.20 -16.75 7.60
N GLU A 366 1.53 -18.03 7.65
CA GLU A 366 1.60 -18.80 8.90
C GLU A 366 2.85 -18.49 9.74
N MET A 367 3.82 -17.80 9.13
CA MET A 367 5.11 -17.43 9.71
C MET A 367 5.42 -15.97 9.42
N SER A 368 5.92 -15.24 10.40
CA SER A 368 6.35 -13.84 10.25
C SER A 368 7.84 -13.72 9.96
N TYR A 369 8.27 -12.53 9.51
CA TYR A 369 9.70 -12.19 9.37
C TYR A 369 10.45 -12.34 10.70
N ALA A 370 9.79 -12.09 11.83
CA ALA A 370 10.40 -12.21 13.15
C ALA A 370 10.65 -13.66 13.61
N ASP A 371 9.99 -14.62 12.95
CA ASP A 371 10.11 -16.04 13.29
C ASP A 371 11.23 -16.75 12.51
N VAL A 372 11.91 -16.04 11.57
CA VAL A 372 12.98 -16.58 10.72
C VAL A 372 14.29 -16.74 11.51
N ASP A 373 14.95 -17.89 11.39
CA ASP A 373 16.31 -18.12 11.90
C ASP A 373 17.33 -17.57 10.89
N PHE A 374 17.69 -16.29 11.05
CA PHE A 374 18.61 -15.60 10.13
C PHE A 374 20.02 -16.15 10.13
N ASP A 375 20.44 -16.80 11.19
CA ASP A 375 21.82 -17.33 11.30
C ASP A 375 22.00 -18.63 10.53
N ASN A 376 20.93 -19.44 10.43
CA ASN A 376 21.05 -20.82 9.92
C ASN A 376 20.12 -21.15 8.75
N SER A 377 19.06 -20.38 8.50
CA SER A 377 18.01 -20.78 7.56
C SER A 377 17.99 -20.06 6.21
N ILE A 378 18.73 -18.96 6.07
CA ILE A 378 18.74 -18.18 4.81
C ILE A 378 19.56 -18.89 3.73
N PRO A 379 18.92 -19.40 2.67
CA PRO A 379 19.63 -20.10 1.61
C PRO A 379 20.30 -19.12 0.65
N THR A 380 21.20 -19.63 -0.19
CA THR A 380 21.65 -18.89 -1.37
C THR A 380 20.51 -18.84 -2.40
N PRO A 381 20.25 -17.70 -3.07
CA PRO A 381 19.28 -17.62 -4.15
C PRO A 381 19.50 -18.69 -5.23
N LYS A 382 18.41 -19.23 -5.75
CA LYS A 382 18.48 -20.20 -6.85
C LYS A 382 19.17 -19.59 -8.09
N PRO A 383 19.92 -20.38 -8.88
CA PRO A 383 20.50 -19.87 -10.12
C PRO A 383 19.45 -19.33 -11.07
N TYR A 384 19.73 -18.20 -11.71
CA TYR A 384 18.87 -17.67 -12.76
C TYR A 384 18.91 -18.56 -14.01
N LEU A 385 17.75 -19.00 -14.44
CA LEU A 385 17.56 -19.72 -15.68
C LEU A 385 16.51 -18.99 -16.51
N ARG A 386 16.93 -18.35 -17.60
CA ARG A 386 16.04 -17.58 -18.47
C ARG A 386 14.84 -18.41 -18.92
N ASN A 387 13.63 -17.87 -18.70
CA ASN A 387 12.34 -18.51 -18.98
C ASN A 387 12.12 -19.89 -18.34
N LYS A 388 12.88 -20.19 -17.27
CA LYS A 388 12.76 -21.40 -16.45
C LYS A 388 13.01 -21.08 -14.97
N ILE A 389 12.68 -19.87 -14.53
CA ILE A 389 12.82 -19.50 -13.13
C ILE A 389 11.90 -20.33 -12.24
N ILE A 390 12.38 -20.64 -11.07
CA ILE A 390 11.61 -21.26 -10.00
C ILE A 390 11.51 -20.23 -8.88
N LEU A 391 10.30 -19.77 -8.62
CA LEU A 391 10.06 -18.78 -7.58
C LEU A 391 10.39 -19.34 -6.18
N PRO A 392 10.69 -18.46 -5.21
CA PRO A 392 10.79 -18.84 -3.81
C PRO A 392 9.51 -19.55 -3.35
N ASN A 393 9.63 -20.51 -2.44
CA ASN A 393 8.51 -21.22 -1.85
C ASN A 393 8.50 -21.17 -0.32
N SER A 394 9.45 -20.46 0.28
CA SER A 394 9.50 -20.19 1.71
C SER A 394 9.81 -18.70 1.97
N LEU A 395 9.64 -18.28 3.21
CA LEU A 395 9.95 -16.91 3.63
C LEU A 395 11.45 -16.65 3.53
N GLU A 396 12.28 -17.61 3.95
CA GLU A 396 13.74 -17.55 3.91
C GLU A 396 14.26 -17.43 2.48
N GLU A 397 13.69 -18.20 1.54
CA GLU A 397 14.04 -18.06 0.12
C GLU A 397 13.70 -16.67 -0.42
N ASN A 398 12.54 -16.10 -0.08
CA ASN A 398 12.18 -14.73 -0.47
C ASN A 398 13.19 -13.71 0.08
N LEU A 399 13.55 -13.82 1.36
CA LEU A 399 14.51 -12.93 2.02
C LEU A 399 15.91 -13.04 1.42
N SER A 400 16.31 -14.21 0.92
CA SER A 400 17.62 -14.38 0.30
C SER A 400 17.81 -13.46 -0.91
N TYR A 401 16.76 -13.24 -1.71
CA TYR A 401 16.79 -12.31 -2.84
C TYR A 401 16.80 -10.84 -2.39
N LEU A 402 16.07 -10.48 -1.35
CA LEU A 402 16.12 -9.15 -0.76
C LEU A 402 17.56 -8.80 -0.33
N PHE A 403 18.23 -9.71 0.35
CA PHE A 403 19.60 -9.49 0.82
C PHE A 403 20.62 -9.37 -0.32
N GLU A 404 20.43 -10.07 -1.43
CA GLU A 404 21.28 -9.88 -2.62
C GLU A 404 21.08 -8.47 -3.22
N TRP A 405 19.86 -8.00 -3.35
CA TRP A 405 19.59 -6.64 -3.82
C TRP A 405 20.14 -5.57 -2.87
N GLN A 406 20.05 -5.79 -1.57
CA GLN A 406 20.62 -4.87 -0.57
C GLN A 406 22.15 -4.79 -0.59
N LYS A 407 22.85 -5.71 -1.24
CA LYS A 407 24.29 -5.57 -1.50
C LYS A 407 24.57 -4.49 -2.56
N THR A 408 23.72 -4.35 -3.53
CA THR A 408 23.88 -3.45 -4.68
C THR A 408 23.16 -2.10 -4.52
N PHE A 409 22.02 -2.08 -3.83
CA PHE A 409 21.22 -0.88 -3.57
C PHE A 409 21.13 -0.58 -2.08
N LYS A 410 21.52 0.65 -1.69
CA LYS A 410 21.54 1.14 -0.30
C LYS A 410 20.56 2.30 -0.04
N GLY A 411 19.71 2.61 -1.02
CA GLY A 411 18.71 3.66 -0.89
C GLY A 411 17.48 3.23 -0.08
N ASP A 412 16.43 4.04 -0.16
CA ASP A 412 15.17 3.82 0.52
C ASP A 412 14.45 2.56 0.02
N SER A 413 13.73 1.87 0.91
CA SER A 413 13.05 0.63 0.57
C SER A 413 11.87 0.34 1.50
N PHE A 414 10.88 -0.39 0.99
CA PHE A 414 9.76 -0.91 1.76
C PHE A 414 9.30 -2.28 1.25
N VAL A 415 8.53 -2.99 2.07
CA VAL A 415 7.87 -4.21 1.62
C VAL A 415 6.47 -3.91 1.07
N TYR A 416 6.16 -4.51 -0.06
CA TYR A 416 4.83 -4.58 -0.66
C TYR A 416 4.30 -5.99 -0.47
N ASP A 417 3.46 -6.20 0.51
CA ASP A 417 3.05 -7.52 0.98
C ASP A 417 1.55 -7.74 0.88
N TYR A 418 1.08 -8.97 0.98
CA TYR A 418 -0.25 -9.41 0.57
C TYR A 418 -1.10 -10.05 1.67
N PRO A 419 -0.98 -9.68 2.96
CA PRO A 419 -1.69 -10.38 4.05
C PRO A 419 -3.21 -10.30 3.91
N LEU A 420 -3.71 -9.17 3.37
CA LEU A 420 -5.13 -8.90 3.19
C LEU A 420 -5.56 -8.95 1.71
N GLY A 421 -4.72 -9.53 0.84
CA GLY A 421 -5.07 -9.84 -0.53
C GLY A 421 -5.84 -11.15 -0.65
N ARG A 422 -5.37 -12.22 0.03
CA ARG A 422 -6.00 -13.55 0.01
C ARG A 422 -5.84 -14.32 1.32
N ALA A 423 -4.70 -14.18 1.98
CA ALA A 423 -4.36 -14.98 3.16
C ALA A 423 -5.38 -14.83 4.30
N HIS A 424 -5.95 -13.65 4.48
CA HIS A 424 -6.97 -13.36 5.49
C HIS A 424 -8.25 -14.21 5.33
N TYR A 425 -8.61 -14.62 4.11
CA TYR A 425 -9.76 -15.51 3.89
C TYR A 425 -9.56 -16.91 4.50
N GLY A 426 -8.31 -17.32 4.68
CA GLY A 426 -7.96 -18.56 5.35
C GLY A 426 -8.04 -18.49 6.88
N ASP A 427 -8.14 -17.29 7.46
CA ASP A 427 -8.23 -17.05 8.90
C ASP A 427 -9.61 -16.53 9.30
N LEU A 428 -10.51 -17.41 9.70
CA LEU A 428 -11.90 -17.08 10.01
C LEU A 428 -12.08 -16.09 11.16
N GLY A 429 -11.14 -16.03 12.08
CA GLY A 429 -11.17 -15.12 13.23
C GLY A 429 -10.33 -13.86 13.03
N TYR A 430 -9.52 -13.77 11.97
CA TYR A 430 -8.56 -12.69 11.69
C TYR A 430 -7.49 -12.46 12.78
N MET A 431 -7.38 -13.36 13.78
CA MET A 431 -6.43 -13.19 14.89
C MET A 431 -5.02 -13.65 14.53
N LYS A 432 -4.88 -14.77 13.76
CA LYS A 432 -3.58 -15.22 13.26
C LYS A 432 -2.95 -14.21 12.30
N ILE A 433 -3.72 -13.77 11.29
CA ILE A 433 -3.20 -12.82 10.32
C ILE A 433 -2.84 -11.48 10.98
N SER A 434 -3.61 -11.04 11.98
CA SER A 434 -3.30 -9.84 12.77
C SER A 434 -2.00 -9.99 13.54
N GLN A 435 -1.76 -11.15 14.14
CA GLN A 435 -0.53 -11.45 14.87
C GLN A 435 0.69 -11.51 13.94
N THR A 436 0.52 -12.12 12.76
CA THR A 436 1.58 -12.14 11.72
C THR A 436 1.93 -10.73 11.28
N ILE A 437 0.93 -9.88 10.97
CA ILE A 437 1.14 -8.47 10.62
C ILE A 437 1.85 -7.72 11.76
N TYR A 438 1.42 -7.90 13.00
CA TYR A 438 2.07 -7.29 14.17
C TYR A 438 3.55 -7.61 14.25
N LYS A 439 3.91 -8.89 14.16
CA LYS A 439 5.30 -9.37 14.20
C LYS A 439 6.09 -8.88 12.99
N ASP A 440 5.51 -8.95 11.79
CA ASP A 440 6.16 -8.49 10.55
C ASP A 440 6.54 -7.02 10.64
N VAL A 441 5.58 -6.16 10.99
CA VAL A 441 5.83 -4.72 11.10
C VAL A 441 6.84 -4.40 12.19
N SER A 442 6.80 -5.10 13.33
CA SER A 442 7.78 -4.90 14.40
C SER A 442 9.21 -5.18 13.93
N TYR A 443 9.39 -6.09 12.96
CA TYR A 443 10.69 -6.60 12.52
C TYR A 443 11.28 -5.91 11.28
N LEU A 444 10.51 -5.09 10.54
CA LEU A 444 10.96 -4.45 9.27
C LEU A 444 12.30 -3.71 9.39
N SER A 445 12.54 -3.02 10.49
CA SER A 445 13.81 -2.32 10.71
C SER A 445 15.02 -3.27 10.72
N ASN A 446 14.85 -4.51 11.17
CA ASN A 446 15.90 -5.53 11.18
C ASN A 446 16.21 -6.03 9.76
N LEU A 447 15.22 -5.91 8.85
CA LEU A 447 15.39 -6.20 7.42
C LEU A 447 15.85 -4.98 6.62
N HIS A 448 16.18 -3.86 7.29
CA HIS A 448 16.52 -2.59 6.65
C HIS A 448 15.42 -2.09 5.68
N LEU A 449 14.15 -2.33 6.02
CA LEU A 449 12.99 -1.84 5.28
C LEU A 449 12.36 -0.67 6.04
N ASN A 450 12.07 0.41 5.32
CA ASN A 450 11.56 1.66 5.90
C ASN A 450 10.04 1.79 5.74
N GLY A 451 9.33 0.68 5.77
CA GLY A 451 7.88 0.70 5.77
C GLY A 451 7.21 -0.47 5.09
N TYR A 452 5.89 -0.33 4.96
CA TYR A 452 4.98 -1.35 4.50
C TYR A 452 3.84 -0.73 3.69
N ILE A 453 3.60 -1.26 2.49
CA ILE A 453 2.38 -1.01 1.72
C ILE A 453 1.69 -2.34 1.50
N SER A 454 0.49 -2.49 2.03
CA SER A 454 -0.31 -3.70 1.89
C SER A 454 -1.05 -3.70 0.55
N CYS A 455 -0.76 -4.67 -0.30
CA CYS A 455 -1.61 -4.98 -1.45
C CYS A 455 -2.82 -5.76 -0.94
N GLN A 456 -4.00 -5.15 -0.96
CA GLN A 456 -5.13 -5.72 -0.26
C GLN A 456 -6.48 -5.41 -0.88
N GLU A 457 -7.43 -6.27 -0.61
CA GLU A 457 -8.82 -5.95 -0.77
C GLU A 457 -9.24 -4.97 0.34
N LEU A 458 -9.65 -3.76 -0.03
CA LEU A 458 -10.05 -2.75 0.96
C LEU A 458 -11.31 -3.16 1.73
N ARG A 459 -12.07 -4.12 1.20
CA ARG A 459 -13.25 -4.72 1.86
C ARG A 459 -12.89 -5.77 2.93
N ALA A 460 -11.61 -6.05 3.16
CA ALA A 460 -11.14 -6.95 4.22
C ALA A 460 -11.47 -6.37 5.61
N GLY A 461 -12.69 -6.58 6.07
CA GLY A 461 -13.22 -5.97 7.28
C GLY A 461 -14.26 -6.81 8.03
N PHE A 462 -14.48 -8.07 7.61
CA PHE A 462 -15.33 -9.03 8.30
C PHE A 462 -14.50 -10.23 8.77
N PRO A 463 -14.56 -10.61 10.06
CA PRO A 463 -15.50 -10.16 11.11
C PRO A 463 -15.19 -8.78 11.72
N HIS A 464 -14.01 -8.21 11.48
CA HIS A 464 -13.57 -6.91 12.01
C HIS A 464 -12.38 -6.36 11.22
N ASN A 465 -12.03 -5.08 11.44
CA ASN A 465 -10.89 -4.42 10.78
C ASN A 465 -9.59 -4.45 11.62
N PHE A 466 -9.48 -5.28 12.63
CA PHE A 466 -8.32 -5.34 13.52
C PHE A 466 -6.98 -5.56 12.78
N PRO A 467 -6.88 -6.38 11.70
CA PRO A 467 -5.63 -6.52 10.95
C PRO A 467 -5.11 -5.17 10.40
N ASN A 468 -5.99 -4.36 9.81
CA ASN A 468 -5.64 -3.03 9.32
C ASN A 468 -5.29 -2.07 10.47
N TYR A 469 -6.03 -2.15 11.57
CA TYR A 469 -5.78 -1.33 12.77
C TYR A 469 -4.40 -1.62 13.34
N VAL A 470 -4.06 -2.89 13.55
CA VAL A 470 -2.73 -3.33 14.01
C VAL A 470 -1.64 -2.83 13.07
N MET A 471 -1.83 -3.00 11.75
CA MET A 471 -0.86 -2.56 10.75
C MET A 471 -0.57 -1.06 10.89
N GLY A 472 -1.61 -0.22 10.91
CA GLY A 472 -1.45 1.23 11.02
C GLY A 472 -0.80 1.66 12.33
N GLN A 473 -1.29 1.13 13.46
CA GLN A 473 -0.77 1.45 14.79
C GLN A 473 0.70 1.04 14.96
N MET A 474 1.08 -0.12 14.45
CA MET A 474 2.46 -0.61 14.52
C MET A 474 3.39 0.13 13.56
N LEU A 475 2.93 0.54 12.38
CA LEU A 475 3.70 1.38 11.47
C LEU A 475 3.94 2.78 12.04
N TRP A 476 3.00 3.29 12.81
CA TRP A 476 3.17 4.54 13.55
C TRP A 476 4.11 4.35 14.75
N LYS A 477 3.81 3.37 15.64
CA LYS A 477 4.56 3.15 16.89
C LYS A 477 4.80 1.67 17.14
N LYS A 478 5.87 1.13 16.56
CA LYS A 478 6.23 -0.30 16.61
C LYS A 478 6.51 -0.87 18.01
N THR A 479 6.55 0.01 19.03
CA THR A 479 6.80 -0.38 20.43
C THR A 479 5.54 -0.71 21.21
N ARG A 480 4.35 -0.58 20.61
CA ARG A 480 3.10 -0.99 21.26
C ARG A 480 3.02 -2.49 21.38
N SER A 481 2.45 -3.00 22.47
CA SER A 481 2.23 -4.44 22.62
C SER A 481 0.98 -4.90 21.85
N TYR A 482 0.94 -6.18 21.49
CA TYR A 482 -0.21 -6.76 20.80
C TYR A 482 -1.44 -6.81 21.72
N GLU A 483 -1.23 -7.05 23.00
CA GLU A 483 -2.25 -7.09 24.05
C GLU A 483 -2.91 -5.72 24.23
N GLU A 484 -2.12 -4.63 24.27
CA GLU A 484 -2.66 -3.26 24.31
C GLU A 484 -3.55 -2.96 23.11
N LEU A 485 -3.14 -3.37 21.90
CA LEU A 485 -3.92 -3.17 20.69
C LEU A 485 -5.23 -3.98 20.69
N ILE A 486 -5.20 -5.23 21.19
CA ILE A 486 -6.40 -6.06 21.36
C ILE A 486 -7.36 -5.39 22.34
N GLU A 487 -6.90 -5.04 23.52
CA GLU A 487 -7.75 -4.44 24.56
C GLU A 487 -8.39 -3.14 24.04
N GLU A 488 -7.60 -2.24 23.48
CA GLU A 488 -8.06 -0.97 22.97
C GLU A 488 -9.13 -1.14 21.89
N TYR A 489 -8.85 -1.97 20.89
CA TYR A 489 -9.74 -2.14 19.75
C TYR A 489 -11.03 -2.88 20.12
N PHE A 490 -10.91 -4.01 20.80
CA PHE A 490 -12.07 -4.86 21.08
C PHE A 490 -12.92 -4.32 22.23
N SER A 491 -12.34 -3.65 23.23
CA SER A 491 -13.14 -2.98 24.27
C SER A 491 -13.98 -1.83 23.70
N ALA A 492 -13.45 -1.10 22.73
CA ALA A 492 -14.20 -0.05 22.02
C ALA A 492 -15.39 -0.61 21.21
N LEU A 493 -15.26 -1.82 20.64
CA LEU A 493 -16.32 -2.45 19.87
C LEU A 493 -17.36 -3.19 20.72
N TYR A 494 -16.92 -3.88 21.78
CA TYR A 494 -17.75 -4.86 22.50
C TYR A 494 -17.92 -4.54 23.99
N GLY A 495 -17.38 -3.41 24.46
CA GLY A 495 -17.47 -2.98 25.86
C GLY A 495 -16.93 -4.05 26.83
N SER A 496 -17.64 -4.29 27.92
CA SER A 496 -17.20 -5.24 28.96
C SER A 496 -17.10 -6.71 28.51
N ASN A 497 -17.64 -7.07 27.36
CA ASN A 497 -17.66 -8.46 26.86
C ASN A 497 -16.50 -8.76 25.88
N TRP A 498 -15.59 -7.84 25.67
CA TRP A 498 -14.56 -7.92 24.64
C TRP A 498 -13.66 -9.16 24.77
N GLN A 499 -13.29 -9.59 25.99
CA GLN A 499 -12.44 -10.77 26.20
C GLN A 499 -13.09 -12.05 25.65
N SER A 500 -14.39 -12.25 25.94
CA SER A 500 -15.10 -13.43 25.43
C SER A 500 -15.23 -13.44 23.91
N VAL A 501 -15.31 -12.26 23.29
CA VAL A 501 -15.29 -12.13 21.83
C VAL A 501 -13.92 -12.48 21.28
N VAL A 502 -12.85 -11.98 21.88
CA VAL A 502 -11.47 -12.29 21.47
C VAL A 502 -11.20 -13.79 21.59
N GLU A 503 -11.54 -14.41 22.72
CA GLU A 503 -11.43 -15.86 22.92
C GLU A 503 -12.16 -16.67 21.83
N TYR A 504 -13.35 -16.23 21.44
CA TYR A 504 -14.11 -16.85 20.34
C TYR A 504 -13.41 -16.70 19.00
N LEU A 505 -12.91 -15.50 18.66
CA LEU A 505 -12.20 -15.22 17.41
C LEU A 505 -10.87 -15.97 17.33
N GLU A 506 -10.11 -16.05 18.43
CA GLU A 506 -8.88 -16.83 18.52
C GLU A 506 -9.16 -18.31 18.30
N LYS A 507 -10.27 -18.81 18.86
CA LYS A 507 -10.70 -20.19 18.64
C LYS A 507 -11.07 -20.44 17.17
N LEU A 508 -11.75 -19.51 16.50
CA LEU A 508 -12.00 -19.59 15.05
C LEU A 508 -10.69 -19.64 14.27
N SER A 509 -9.75 -18.74 14.56
CA SER A 509 -8.43 -18.71 13.94
C SER A 509 -7.64 -20.00 14.18
N SER A 510 -7.81 -20.66 15.33
CA SER A 510 -7.11 -21.92 15.63
C SER A 510 -7.53 -23.09 14.72
N TYR A 511 -8.71 -23.03 14.12
CA TYR A 511 -9.21 -24.02 13.14
C TYR A 511 -8.91 -23.63 11.69
N SER A 512 -8.21 -22.52 11.46
CA SER A 512 -8.01 -21.88 10.17
C SER A 512 -6.54 -21.93 9.77
N SER A 513 -6.25 -21.74 8.48
CA SER A 513 -4.90 -21.57 7.95
C SER A 513 -4.83 -20.38 7.00
N CYS A 514 -3.95 -19.43 7.28
CA CYS A 514 -3.69 -18.29 6.42
C CYS A 514 -3.18 -18.69 5.02
N ASP A 515 -2.56 -19.84 4.89
CA ASP A 515 -2.05 -20.36 3.61
C ASP A 515 -3.12 -21.04 2.76
N TYR A 516 -4.28 -21.29 3.31
CA TYR A 516 -5.34 -22.02 2.62
C TYR A 516 -5.75 -21.38 1.28
N PHE A 517 -5.94 -20.05 1.27
CA PHE A 517 -6.24 -19.27 0.07
C PHE A 517 -5.02 -18.54 -0.51
N ASN A 518 -3.85 -18.71 0.09
CA ASN A 518 -2.63 -18.13 -0.46
C ASN A 518 -2.29 -18.85 -1.77
N ALA A 519 -1.99 -18.09 -2.82
CA ALA A 519 -1.78 -18.59 -4.19
C ALA A 519 -0.73 -19.72 -4.29
N ILE A 520 0.10 -19.92 -3.26
CA ILE A 520 1.18 -20.91 -3.21
C ILE A 520 0.87 -22.04 -2.26
N GLY A 521 0.36 -21.75 -1.06
CA GLY A 521 -0.02 -22.78 -0.08
C GLY A 521 -1.08 -23.74 -0.64
N SER A 522 -2.05 -23.23 -1.40
CA SER A 522 -3.08 -24.03 -2.05
C SER A 522 -2.56 -25.05 -3.09
N ARG A 523 -1.37 -24.81 -3.66
CA ARG A 523 -0.75 -25.76 -4.60
C ARG A 523 0.02 -26.89 -3.92
N GLN A 524 0.43 -26.70 -2.68
CA GLN A 524 1.15 -27.71 -1.90
C GLN A 524 0.22 -28.61 -1.07
N ASN A 525 -1.00 -28.13 -0.76
CA ASN A 525 -2.01 -28.86 -0.02
C ASN A 525 -3.19 -29.26 -0.91
N ASP A 526 -2.92 -30.06 -1.93
CA ASP A 526 -3.91 -30.52 -2.92
C ASP A 526 -5.17 -31.16 -2.27
N VAL A 527 -5.06 -31.77 -1.11
CA VAL A 527 -6.19 -32.40 -0.43
C VAL A 527 -7.14 -31.35 0.14
N LEU A 528 -6.62 -30.28 0.78
CA LEU A 528 -7.45 -29.20 1.35
C LEU A 528 -7.99 -28.29 0.25
N ALA A 529 -7.18 -27.96 -0.76
CA ALA A 529 -7.61 -27.18 -1.91
C ALA A 529 -8.71 -27.87 -2.70
N ASN A 530 -8.61 -29.21 -2.91
CA ASN A 530 -9.64 -29.99 -3.56
C ASN A 530 -10.93 -30.08 -2.74
N HIS A 531 -10.86 -30.13 -1.41
CA HIS A 531 -12.06 -30.15 -0.56
C HIS A 531 -12.85 -28.83 -0.68
N TYR A 532 -12.19 -27.70 -0.70
CA TYR A 532 -12.87 -26.40 -0.83
C TYR A 532 -13.31 -26.11 -2.27
N TYR A 533 -12.55 -26.53 -3.27
CA TYR A 533 -12.96 -26.43 -4.66
C TYR A 533 -14.25 -27.23 -4.91
N ILE A 534 -14.38 -28.40 -4.29
CA ILE A 534 -15.59 -29.21 -4.33
C ILE A 534 -16.72 -28.53 -3.53
N ALA A 535 -16.45 -27.96 -2.35
CA ALA A 535 -17.45 -27.25 -1.55
C ALA A 535 -17.91 -25.96 -2.24
N TYR A 536 -17.02 -25.22 -2.88
CA TYR A 536 -17.33 -24.04 -3.68
C TYR A 536 -18.25 -24.38 -4.85
N ASN A 537 -17.91 -25.42 -5.62
CA ASN A 537 -18.73 -25.89 -6.74
C ASN A 537 -20.06 -26.54 -6.30
N LEU A 538 -20.16 -27.06 -5.07
CA LEU A 538 -21.41 -27.56 -4.50
C LEU A 538 -22.31 -26.43 -3.99
N ALA A 539 -21.76 -25.28 -3.63
CA ALA A 539 -22.52 -24.11 -3.24
C ALA A 539 -23.11 -23.36 -4.45
N ASP A 540 -22.53 -23.54 -5.64
CA ASP A 540 -23.03 -22.96 -6.92
C ASP A 540 -24.09 -23.85 -7.62
N ASN A 541 -24.40 -25.05 -7.11
CA ASN A 541 -25.47 -25.94 -7.57
C ASN A 541 -26.57 -26.06 -6.50
#